data_0de7eb8247c702cd886680a5435673b1
#
_entry.id   0de7eb8247c702cd886680a5435673b1
#
_cell.length_a   1.000
_cell.length_b   1.000
_cell.length_c   1.000
_cell.angle_alpha   90.00
_cell.angle_beta   90.00
_cell.angle_gamma   90.00
#
_symmetry.space_group_name_H-M   'P 1'
#
loop_
_entity.id
_entity.type
_entity.pdbx_description
1 polymer ?
#
loop_
_entity_poly.entity_id
_entity_poly.type
_entity_poly.pdbx_seq_one_letter_code
_entity_poly.pdbx_strand_id
1 'polypeptide(L)'
;MNLQFLSKVIEKVVLKQLTEHMTHNNLHTPQQFGYKKNFSTETLLLQIVDDVLVGFEEHSATILIMLDMSAAFDTVDIQKLLDILENSIGLKGTVLKWFESFLLNRTQRVLINGQLSEVLITLYGVPQGSVLGPVLFNIYVRSLPSVIRNHGFLLSMYADDTNARLKFSLLFQYHNIDFRIPKLVSEISDWMTEHFLKINADKTEIILFRPPSTKSVPTIQGIYL
;
A
#
# COMPACT_ATOMS: atom_id res chain seq x y z
N MET A 1 1.58 8.38 -20.25
CA MET A 1 3.03 8.56 -20.46
C MET A 1 3.54 7.51 -21.44
N ASN A 2 4.18 7.93 -22.57
CA ASN A 2 4.72 6.95 -23.54
C ASN A 2 6.20 6.70 -23.23
N LEU A 3 6.47 5.62 -22.50
CA LEU A 3 7.84 5.13 -22.34
C LEU A 3 8.29 4.42 -23.63
N GLN A 4 9.55 4.64 -24.02
CA GLN A 4 10.12 4.01 -25.20
C GLN A 4 10.13 2.48 -25.05
N PHE A 5 9.95 1.76 -26.16
CA PHE A 5 9.93 0.29 -26.17
C PHE A 5 11.18 -0.34 -25.53
N LEU A 6 12.35 0.20 -25.84
CA LEU A 6 13.63 -0.30 -25.29
C LEU A 6 13.70 -0.14 -23.76
N SER A 7 13.17 0.98 -23.21
CA SER A 7 13.09 1.17 -21.76
C SER A 7 12.30 0.02 -21.10
N LYS A 8 11.14 -0.32 -21.65
CA LYS A 8 10.31 -1.42 -21.11
C LYS A 8 10.99 -2.78 -21.19
N VAL A 9 11.83 -3.02 -22.20
CA VAL A 9 12.61 -4.27 -22.30
C VAL A 9 13.65 -4.33 -21.19
N ILE A 10 14.41 -3.26 -20.98
CA ILE A 10 15.41 -3.18 -19.90
C ILE A 10 14.72 -3.32 -18.54
N GLU A 11 13.64 -2.60 -18.31
CA GLU A 11 12.87 -2.70 -17.06
C GLU A 11 12.39 -4.12 -16.77
N LYS A 12 11.96 -4.90 -17.80
CA LYS A 12 11.58 -6.31 -17.60
C LYS A 12 12.74 -7.19 -17.15
N VAL A 13 13.94 -6.95 -17.67
CA VAL A 13 15.15 -7.68 -17.24
C VAL A 13 15.46 -7.34 -15.79
N VAL A 14 15.46 -6.04 -15.44
CA VAL A 14 15.70 -5.58 -14.06
C VAL A 14 14.63 -6.08 -13.11
N LEU A 15 13.35 -6.05 -13.50
CA LEU A 15 12.24 -6.58 -12.69
C LEU A 15 12.45 -8.05 -12.37
N LYS A 16 12.86 -8.85 -13.35
CA LYS A 16 13.14 -10.27 -13.14
C LYS A 16 14.24 -10.46 -12.10
N GLN A 17 15.39 -9.78 -12.26
CA GLN A 17 16.51 -9.87 -11.34
C GLN A 17 16.16 -9.37 -9.93
N LEU A 18 15.44 -8.24 -9.83
CA LEU A 18 14.96 -7.71 -8.54
C LEU A 18 14.01 -8.69 -7.85
N THR A 19 13.07 -9.28 -8.58
CA THR A 19 12.13 -10.27 -8.03
C THR A 19 12.85 -11.53 -7.56
N GLU A 20 13.81 -12.03 -8.31
CA GLU A 20 14.65 -13.17 -7.92
C GLU A 20 15.45 -12.87 -6.65
N HIS A 21 16.07 -11.68 -6.57
CA HIS A 21 16.78 -11.21 -5.37
C HIS A 21 15.87 -11.14 -4.16
N MET A 22 14.67 -10.52 -4.30
CA MET A 22 13.70 -10.41 -3.22
C MET A 22 13.19 -11.79 -2.76
N THR A 23 12.97 -12.70 -3.70
CA THR A 23 12.53 -14.07 -3.38
C THR A 23 13.60 -14.85 -2.65
N HIS A 24 14.84 -14.81 -3.13
CA HIS A 24 15.96 -15.53 -2.53
C HIS A 24 16.26 -15.08 -1.09
N ASN A 25 16.06 -13.78 -0.81
CA ASN A 25 16.34 -13.18 0.50
C ASN A 25 15.09 -13.00 1.38
N ASN A 26 13.92 -13.57 1.00
CA ASN A 26 12.64 -13.44 1.74
C ASN A 26 12.23 -11.99 2.03
N LEU A 27 12.44 -11.09 1.04
CA LEU A 27 12.18 -9.65 1.18
C LEU A 27 10.77 -9.24 0.74
N HIS A 28 9.94 -10.17 0.28
CA HIS A 28 8.55 -9.87 -0.07
C HIS A 28 7.71 -9.56 1.16
N THR A 29 6.81 -8.57 1.02
CA THR A 29 5.79 -8.28 2.04
C THR A 29 4.67 -9.31 1.92
N PRO A 30 4.44 -10.17 2.92
CA PRO A 30 3.42 -11.23 2.83
C PRO A 30 2.00 -10.68 2.62
N GLN A 31 1.70 -9.51 3.17
CA GLN A 31 0.40 -8.85 3.14
C GLN A 31 0.10 -8.16 1.80
N GLN A 32 1.09 -8.03 0.90
CA GLN A 32 0.89 -7.40 -0.40
C GLN A 32 0.45 -8.44 -1.43
N PHE A 33 -0.75 -8.25 -1.99
CA PHE A 33 -1.36 -9.10 -3.02
C PHE A 33 -1.16 -8.51 -4.43
N GLY A 34 -1.05 -7.19 -4.53
CA GLY A 34 -0.88 -6.51 -5.81
C GLY A 34 0.46 -6.82 -6.48
N TYR A 35 0.42 -7.04 -7.81
CA TYR A 35 1.58 -7.30 -8.67
C TYR A 35 2.43 -8.52 -8.27
N LYS A 36 1.84 -9.47 -7.59
CA LYS A 36 2.48 -10.70 -7.13
C LYS A 36 1.90 -11.91 -7.87
N LYS A 37 2.78 -12.81 -8.32
CA LYS A 37 2.36 -14.02 -9.03
C LYS A 37 1.46 -14.88 -8.14
N ASN A 38 0.38 -15.43 -8.71
CA ASN A 38 -0.64 -16.25 -8.03
C ASN A 38 -1.49 -15.50 -6.99
N PHE A 39 -1.49 -14.15 -6.99
CA PHE A 39 -2.34 -13.32 -6.17
C PHE A 39 -3.21 -12.43 -7.09
N SER A 40 -4.45 -12.19 -6.68
CA SER A 40 -5.40 -11.35 -7.41
C SER A 40 -6.31 -10.61 -6.42
N THR A 41 -7.14 -9.70 -6.94
CA THR A 41 -8.19 -9.05 -6.14
C THR A 41 -9.19 -10.07 -5.61
N GLU A 42 -9.52 -11.11 -6.38
CA GLU A 42 -10.43 -12.19 -5.95
C GLU A 42 -9.85 -12.97 -4.76
N THR A 43 -8.56 -13.32 -4.79
CA THR A 43 -7.93 -14.04 -3.67
C THR A 43 -7.88 -13.18 -2.42
N LEU A 44 -7.68 -11.86 -2.55
CA LEU A 44 -7.74 -10.93 -1.43
C LEU A 44 -9.17 -10.81 -0.87
N LEU A 45 -10.19 -10.68 -1.74
CA LEU A 45 -11.58 -10.62 -1.31
C LEU A 45 -12.03 -11.91 -0.63
N LEU A 46 -11.63 -13.07 -1.15
CA LEU A 46 -11.91 -14.37 -0.51
C LEU A 46 -11.33 -14.42 0.91
N GLN A 47 -10.11 -13.94 1.11
CA GLN A 47 -9.52 -13.86 2.45
C GLN A 47 -10.31 -12.94 3.38
N ILE A 48 -10.76 -11.77 2.89
CA ILE A 48 -11.57 -10.84 3.71
C ILE A 48 -12.89 -11.48 4.10
N VAL A 49 -13.58 -12.11 3.14
CA VAL A 49 -14.86 -12.80 3.37
C VAL A 49 -14.69 -13.96 4.35
N ASP A 50 -13.64 -14.77 4.20
CA ASP A 50 -13.33 -15.87 5.10
C ASP A 50 -13.12 -15.39 6.54
N ASP A 51 -12.30 -14.35 6.73
CA ASP A 51 -12.07 -13.74 8.05
C ASP A 51 -13.39 -13.23 8.71
N VAL A 52 -14.31 -12.69 7.91
CA VAL A 52 -15.63 -12.22 8.40
C VAL A 52 -16.52 -13.41 8.77
N LEU A 53 -16.59 -14.45 7.95
CA LEU A 53 -17.41 -15.64 8.21
C LEU A 53 -16.92 -16.41 9.43
N VAL A 54 -15.60 -16.59 9.57
CA VAL A 54 -14.99 -17.15 10.79
C VAL A 54 -15.35 -16.31 12.02
N GLY A 55 -15.36 -14.98 11.89
CA GLY A 55 -15.83 -14.09 12.94
C GLY A 55 -17.28 -14.36 13.34
N PHE A 56 -18.16 -14.61 12.39
CA PHE A 56 -19.58 -14.92 12.66
C PHE A 56 -19.75 -16.27 13.39
N GLU A 57 -18.99 -17.30 13.00
CA GLU A 57 -18.99 -18.60 13.67
C GLU A 57 -18.54 -18.49 15.14
N GLU A 58 -17.60 -17.58 15.43
CA GLU A 58 -17.10 -17.28 16.76
C GLU A 58 -17.94 -16.26 17.54
N HIS A 59 -19.14 -15.89 17.06
CA HIS A 59 -19.98 -14.85 17.64
C HIS A 59 -19.27 -13.50 17.83
N SER A 60 -18.33 -13.19 16.96
CA SER A 60 -17.52 -11.97 16.94
C SER A 60 -17.92 -11.05 15.79
N ALA A 61 -17.75 -9.75 15.98
CA ALA A 61 -17.83 -8.77 14.90
C ALA A 61 -16.45 -8.53 14.28
N THR A 62 -16.45 -8.06 13.02
CA THR A 62 -15.23 -7.67 12.33
C THR A 62 -15.38 -6.25 11.81
N ILE A 63 -14.45 -5.36 12.17
CA ILE A 63 -14.30 -4.05 11.52
C ILE A 63 -13.33 -4.21 10.36
N LEU A 64 -13.73 -3.69 9.20
CA LEU A 64 -12.89 -3.52 8.03
C LEU A 64 -12.69 -2.02 7.79
N ILE A 65 -11.45 -1.58 7.75
CA ILE A 65 -11.04 -0.23 7.40
C ILE A 65 -10.38 -0.30 6.03
N MET A 66 -10.98 0.33 5.03
CA MET A 66 -10.44 0.44 3.68
C MET A 66 -9.81 1.82 3.52
N LEU A 67 -8.48 1.86 3.51
CA LEU A 67 -7.71 3.09 3.39
C LEU A 67 -7.35 3.32 1.93
N ASP A 68 -7.70 4.49 1.41
CA ASP A 68 -7.30 4.97 0.08
C ASP A 68 -6.14 5.97 0.21
N MET A 69 -5.18 5.92 -0.70
CA MET A 69 -4.05 6.83 -0.73
C MET A 69 -4.18 7.81 -1.89
N SER A 70 -4.08 9.11 -1.60
CA SER A 70 -4.13 10.15 -2.64
C SER A 70 -2.88 10.13 -3.51
N ALA A 71 -3.06 9.94 -4.83
CA ALA A 71 -1.97 10.02 -5.83
C ALA A 71 -0.72 9.20 -5.47
N ALA A 72 -0.90 8.02 -4.87
CA ALA A 72 0.13 7.21 -4.21
C ALA A 72 1.39 7.01 -5.06
N PHE A 73 1.25 6.68 -6.34
CA PHE A 73 2.38 6.48 -7.25
C PHE A 73 3.10 7.78 -7.63
N ASP A 74 2.40 8.92 -7.62
CA ASP A 74 2.93 10.22 -8.06
C ASP A 74 3.63 10.98 -6.92
N THR A 75 3.39 10.58 -5.67
CA THR A 75 3.93 11.24 -4.47
C THR A 75 5.12 10.52 -3.84
N VAL A 76 5.53 9.37 -4.38
CA VAL A 76 6.70 8.62 -3.90
C VAL A 76 7.93 9.53 -3.87
N ASP A 77 8.53 9.72 -2.70
CA ASP A 77 9.81 10.40 -2.56
C ASP A 77 10.94 9.52 -3.07
N ILE A 78 11.67 10.02 -4.08
CA ILE A 78 12.68 9.23 -4.77
C ILE A 78 13.87 8.95 -3.88
N GLN A 79 14.29 9.93 -3.04
CA GLN A 79 15.44 9.74 -2.17
C GLN A 79 15.13 8.67 -1.11
N LYS A 80 13.96 8.76 -0.49
CA LYS A 80 13.51 7.76 0.48
C LYS A 80 13.37 6.38 -0.15
N LEU A 81 12.90 6.28 -1.40
CA LEU A 81 12.85 5.01 -2.12
C LEU A 81 14.25 4.43 -2.35
N LEU A 82 15.22 5.25 -2.74
CA LEU A 82 16.63 4.84 -2.88
C LEU A 82 17.22 4.36 -1.57
N ASP A 83 16.95 5.07 -0.46
CA ASP A 83 17.38 4.67 0.88
C ASP A 83 16.77 3.30 1.29
N ILE A 84 15.49 3.04 0.94
CA ILE A 84 14.84 1.76 1.17
C ILE A 84 15.48 0.66 0.29
N LEU A 85 15.76 0.94 -0.97
CA LEU A 85 16.42 0.00 -1.89
C LEU A 85 17.83 -0.37 -1.38
N GLU A 86 18.58 0.58 -0.84
CA GLU A 86 19.91 0.32 -0.28
C GLU A 86 19.84 -0.43 1.05
N ASN A 87 19.12 0.12 2.02
CA ASN A 87 19.19 -0.33 3.42
C ASN A 87 18.27 -1.50 3.74
N SER A 88 17.11 -1.58 3.07
CA SER A 88 16.08 -2.60 3.36
C SER A 88 16.06 -3.73 2.33
N ILE A 89 16.35 -3.43 1.06
CA ILE A 89 16.42 -4.43 -0.02
C ILE A 89 17.86 -4.93 -0.21
N GLY A 90 18.85 -4.13 0.21
CA GLY A 90 20.27 -4.50 0.17
C GLY A 90 20.93 -4.28 -1.19
N LEU A 91 20.33 -3.42 -2.05
CA LEU A 91 20.91 -3.08 -3.35
C LEU A 91 22.08 -2.10 -3.16
N LYS A 92 23.24 -2.41 -3.73
CA LYS A 92 24.47 -1.60 -3.57
C LYS A 92 25.21 -1.41 -4.88
N GLY A 93 26.16 -0.47 -4.87
CA GLY A 93 27.12 -0.26 -5.94
C GLY A 93 26.45 0.04 -7.29
N THR A 94 26.83 -0.69 -8.34
CA THR A 94 26.34 -0.45 -9.71
C THR A 94 24.82 -0.64 -9.84
N VAL A 95 24.24 -1.57 -9.09
CA VAL A 95 22.79 -1.81 -9.13
C VAL A 95 22.03 -0.62 -8.56
N LEU A 96 22.42 -0.10 -7.39
CA LEU A 96 21.80 1.08 -6.81
C LEU A 96 21.95 2.31 -7.74
N LYS A 97 23.13 2.55 -8.30
CA LYS A 97 23.39 3.61 -9.27
C LYS A 97 22.50 3.51 -10.51
N TRP A 98 22.15 2.30 -10.93
CA TRP A 98 21.21 2.11 -12.03
C TRP A 98 19.80 2.62 -11.64
N PHE A 99 19.32 2.29 -10.42
CA PHE A 99 18.03 2.80 -9.92
C PHE A 99 18.06 4.33 -9.73
N GLU A 100 19.15 4.91 -9.28
CA GLU A 100 19.34 6.36 -9.23
C GLU A 100 19.16 6.98 -10.63
N SER A 101 19.84 6.44 -11.64
CA SER A 101 19.73 6.90 -13.03
C SER A 101 18.33 6.71 -13.60
N PHE A 102 17.59 5.66 -13.21
CA PHE A 102 16.23 5.39 -13.65
C PHE A 102 15.21 6.34 -13.02
N LEU A 103 15.39 6.73 -11.76
CA LEU A 103 14.44 7.49 -10.96
C LEU A 103 14.71 9.00 -10.98
N LEU A 104 15.97 9.43 -10.99
CA LEU A 104 16.36 10.83 -10.93
C LEU A 104 16.41 11.51 -12.30
N ASN A 105 16.41 12.85 -12.30
CA ASN A 105 16.58 13.70 -13.49
C ASN A 105 15.57 13.43 -14.61
N ARG A 106 14.38 12.94 -14.25
CA ARG A 106 13.31 12.73 -15.23
C ARG A 106 12.62 14.03 -15.56
N THR A 107 12.19 14.13 -16.81
CA THR A 107 11.42 15.27 -17.29
C THR A 107 10.10 14.81 -17.90
N GLN A 108 9.11 15.69 -17.87
CA GLN A 108 7.82 15.48 -18.53
C GLN A 108 7.40 16.68 -19.34
N ARG A 109 6.60 16.44 -20.36
CA ARG A 109 5.95 17.44 -21.18
C ARG A 109 4.52 17.00 -21.47
N VAL A 110 3.61 17.95 -21.55
CA VAL A 110 2.22 17.72 -21.96
C VAL A 110 2.09 18.03 -23.45
N LEU A 111 1.49 17.12 -24.20
CA LEU A 111 1.17 17.32 -25.63
C LEU A 111 -0.33 17.57 -25.76
N ILE A 112 -0.73 18.76 -26.23
CA ILE A 112 -2.11 19.14 -26.51
C ILE A 112 -2.19 19.68 -27.94
N ASN A 113 -3.05 19.10 -28.76
CA ASN A 113 -3.27 19.52 -30.16
C ASN A 113 -1.97 19.68 -30.95
N GLY A 114 -0.99 18.81 -30.79
CA GLY A 114 0.28 18.85 -31.47
C GLY A 114 1.32 19.85 -30.92
N GLN A 115 0.97 20.61 -29.88
CA GLN A 115 1.88 21.53 -29.20
C GLN A 115 2.39 20.93 -27.90
N LEU A 116 3.70 21.01 -27.67
CA LEU A 116 4.35 20.56 -26.44
C LEU A 116 4.46 21.71 -25.45
N SER A 117 4.18 21.41 -24.19
CA SER A 117 4.48 22.32 -23.08
C SER A 117 5.99 22.51 -22.89
N GLU A 118 6.38 23.43 -22.01
CA GLU A 118 7.74 23.49 -21.50
C GLU A 118 8.13 22.18 -20.80
N VAL A 119 9.46 21.97 -20.67
CA VAL A 119 10.01 20.82 -19.95
C VAL A 119 9.87 21.04 -18.47
N LEU A 120 9.21 20.14 -17.78
CA LEU A 120 9.12 20.12 -16.32
C LEU A 120 9.97 18.97 -15.76
N ILE A 121 10.77 19.27 -14.75
CA ILE A 121 11.51 18.23 -14.01
C ILE A 121 10.53 17.50 -13.07
N THR A 122 10.55 16.19 -13.11
CA THR A 122 9.77 15.33 -12.22
C THR A 122 10.59 15.00 -10.98
N LEU A 123 10.23 15.59 -9.83
CA LEU A 123 10.95 15.45 -8.57
C LEU A 123 10.48 14.25 -7.75
N TYR A 124 9.23 13.83 -7.93
CA TYR A 124 8.55 12.79 -7.17
C TYR A 124 7.91 11.75 -8.08
N GLY A 125 7.47 10.68 -7.47
CA GLY A 125 6.69 9.62 -8.13
C GLY A 125 7.53 8.62 -8.91
N VAL A 126 7.02 7.40 -8.98
CA VAL A 126 7.55 6.37 -9.89
C VAL A 126 6.96 6.55 -11.28
N PRO A 127 7.69 6.23 -12.37
CA PRO A 127 7.21 6.46 -13.73
C PRO A 127 5.91 5.72 -14.00
N GLN A 128 4.80 6.44 -14.21
CA GLN A 128 3.52 5.84 -14.59
C GLN A 128 3.63 5.10 -15.92
N GLY A 129 3.14 3.85 -15.95
CA GLY A 129 3.24 2.97 -17.11
C GLY A 129 4.61 2.32 -17.28
N SER A 130 5.53 2.47 -16.31
CA SER A 130 6.76 1.67 -16.23
C SER A 130 6.47 0.24 -15.75
N VAL A 131 7.34 -0.67 -16.13
CA VAL A 131 7.28 -2.07 -15.70
C VAL A 131 7.72 -2.21 -14.24
N LEU A 132 8.61 -1.34 -13.77
CA LEU A 132 9.16 -1.34 -12.42
C LEU A 132 8.29 -0.57 -11.41
N GLY A 133 7.50 0.41 -11.85
CA GLY A 133 6.70 1.28 -10.98
C GLY A 133 5.92 0.51 -9.89
N PRO A 134 5.15 -0.53 -10.24
CA PRO A 134 4.38 -1.30 -9.27
C PRO A 134 5.21 -1.97 -8.19
N VAL A 135 6.32 -2.61 -8.54
CA VAL A 135 7.17 -3.28 -7.56
C VAL A 135 7.94 -2.27 -6.69
N LEU A 136 8.35 -1.13 -7.26
CA LEU A 136 8.98 -0.06 -6.51
C LEU A 136 8.03 0.57 -5.49
N PHE A 137 6.77 0.77 -5.85
CA PHE A 137 5.76 1.22 -4.92
C PHE A 137 5.54 0.20 -3.78
N ASN A 138 5.42 -1.10 -4.09
CA ASN A 138 5.32 -2.16 -3.09
C ASN A 138 6.51 -2.17 -2.12
N ILE A 139 7.71 -1.89 -2.63
CA ILE A 139 8.93 -1.76 -1.82
C ILE A 139 8.84 -0.51 -0.94
N TYR A 140 8.33 0.60 -1.46
CA TYR A 140 8.20 1.86 -0.75
C TYR A 140 7.27 1.74 0.47
N VAL A 141 6.14 1.06 0.32
CA VAL A 141 5.15 0.90 1.40
C VAL A 141 5.36 -0.33 2.27
N ARG A 142 6.48 -1.05 2.12
CA ARG A 142 6.73 -2.35 2.75
C ARG A 142 6.74 -2.36 4.29
N SER A 143 6.96 -1.21 4.93
CA SER A 143 6.98 -1.09 6.38
C SER A 143 5.60 -0.80 7.00
N LEU A 144 4.61 -0.35 6.23
CA LEU A 144 3.24 -0.08 6.72
C LEU A 144 2.60 -1.27 7.46
N PRO A 145 2.78 -2.54 7.03
CA PRO A 145 2.23 -3.69 7.77
C PRO A 145 2.69 -3.79 9.22
N SER A 146 3.89 -3.32 9.56
CA SER A 146 4.38 -3.36 10.94
C SER A 146 3.60 -2.40 11.84
N VAL A 147 3.29 -1.20 11.37
CA VAL A 147 2.49 -0.20 12.08
C VAL A 147 1.12 -0.79 12.42
N ILE A 148 0.41 -1.32 11.42
CA ILE A 148 -0.94 -1.83 11.57
C ILE A 148 -0.99 -3.06 12.49
N ARG A 149 -0.02 -3.95 12.38
CA ARG A 149 0.08 -5.18 13.20
C ARG A 149 0.27 -4.88 14.67
N ASN A 150 1.00 -3.84 15.03
CA ASN A 150 1.22 -3.43 16.42
C ASN A 150 -0.08 -3.11 17.16
N HIS A 151 -1.16 -2.78 16.43
CA HIS A 151 -2.51 -2.58 16.96
C HIS A 151 -3.37 -3.84 16.97
N GLY A 152 -2.83 -4.99 16.55
CA GLY A 152 -3.55 -6.27 16.49
C GLY A 152 -4.56 -6.35 15.34
N PHE A 153 -4.39 -5.51 14.30
CA PHE A 153 -5.17 -5.62 13.08
C PHE A 153 -4.50 -6.58 12.09
N LEU A 154 -5.31 -7.33 11.38
CA LEU A 154 -4.88 -8.05 10.18
C LEU A 154 -4.86 -7.07 9.01
N LEU A 155 -3.85 -7.21 8.17
CA LEU A 155 -3.66 -6.34 7.01
C LEU A 155 -3.65 -7.16 5.72
N SER A 156 -4.27 -6.62 4.68
CA SER A 156 -4.07 -7.06 3.30
C SER A 156 -4.01 -5.82 2.41
N MET A 157 -3.08 -5.82 1.47
CA MET A 157 -2.83 -4.71 0.55
C MET A 157 -2.96 -5.20 -0.89
N TYR A 158 -3.51 -4.38 -1.76
CA TYR A 158 -3.46 -4.59 -3.20
C TYR A 158 -3.00 -3.29 -3.88
N ALA A 159 -1.73 -3.22 -4.23
CA ALA A 159 -1.06 -2.00 -4.64
C ALA A 159 -1.15 -0.93 -3.55
N ASP A 160 -1.84 0.18 -3.82
CA ASP A 160 -2.12 1.29 -2.92
C ASP A 160 -3.35 1.06 -2.01
N ASP A 161 -4.28 0.18 -2.42
CA ASP A 161 -5.43 -0.17 -1.59
C ASP A 161 -5.00 -0.95 -0.34
N THR A 162 -5.34 -0.44 0.82
CA THR A 162 -4.95 -1.00 2.12
C THR A 162 -6.18 -1.34 2.95
N ASN A 163 -6.32 -2.62 3.32
CA ASN A 163 -7.45 -3.15 4.09
C ASN A 163 -6.99 -3.65 5.45
N ALA A 164 -7.34 -2.92 6.52
CA ALA A 164 -7.07 -3.31 7.90
C ALA A 164 -8.32 -3.92 8.54
N ARG A 165 -8.19 -5.11 9.14
CA ARG A 165 -9.31 -5.83 9.76
C ARG A 165 -9.04 -6.12 11.22
N LEU A 166 -10.06 -5.95 12.06
CA LEU A 166 -10.03 -6.33 13.46
C LEU A 166 -11.26 -7.13 13.81
N LYS A 167 -11.05 -8.37 14.25
CA LYS A 167 -12.08 -9.20 14.87
C LYS A 167 -12.14 -8.94 16.38
N PHE A 168 -13.35 -8.80 16.93
CA PHE A 168 -13.56 -8.54 18.36
C PHE A 168 -14.88 -9.11 18.87
N SER A 169 -14.90 -9.49 20.14
CA SER A 169 -16.10 -9.94 20.82
C SER A 169 -17.02 -8.76 21.16
N LEU A 170 -18.29 -8.86 20.78
CA LEU A 170 -19.31 -7.86 21.08
C LEU A 170 -19.59 -7.70 22.58
N LEU A 171 -19.30 -8.75 23.38
CA LEU A 171 -19.62 -8.77 24.81
C LEU A 171 -18.51 -8.15 25.69
N PHE A 172 -17.23 -8.27 25.27
CA PHE A 172 -16.11 -7.96 26.16
C PHE A 172 -15.15 -6.89 25.66
N GLN A 173 -15.11 -6.61 24.36
CA GLN A 173 -14.03 -5.79 23.75
C GLN A 173 -14.51 -4.49 23.13
N TYR A 174 -15.81 -4.22 23.14
CA TYR A 174 -16.39 -3.08 22.45
C TYR A 174 -15.81 -1.75 22.93
N HIS A 175 -15.69 -1.53 24.24
CA HIS A 175 -15.19 -0.27 24.80
C HIS A 175 -13.72 0.07 24.40
N ASN A 176 -12.96 -0.93 23.99
CA ASN A 176 -11.57 -0.71 23.58
C ASN A 176 -11.46 -0.28 22.10
N ILE A 177 -12.51 -0.45 21.30
CA ILE A 177 -12.46 -0.18 19.86
C ILE A 177 -12.47 1.31 19.60
N ASP A 178 -13.27 2.09 20.33
CA ASP A 178 -13.34 3.54 20.22
C ASP A 178 -12.00 4.22 20.48
N PHE A 179 -11.09 3.57 21.21
CA PHE A 179 -9.73 4.06 21.42
C PHE A 179 -8.73 3.48 20.39
N ARG A 180 -8.88 2.22 19.99
CA ARG A 180 -7.92 1.53 19.12
C ARG A 180 -7.94 2.03 17.68
N ILE A 181 -9.12 2.34 17.13
CA ILE A 181 -9.24 2.81 15.75
C ILE A 181 -8.63 4.20 15.58
N PRO A 182 -8.98 5.24 16.38
CA PRO A 182 -8.35 6.53 16.26
C PRO A 182 -6.83 6.49 16.43
N LYS A 183 -6.33 5.67 17.38
CA LYS A 183 -4.90 5.48 17.57
C LYS A 183 -4.23 4.85 16.35
N LEU A 184 -4.82 3.80 15.77
CA LEU A 184 -4.33 3.19 14.53
C LEU A 184 -4.29 4.20 13.38
N VAL A 185 -5.37 4.96 13.18
CA VAL A 185 -5.47 5.96 12.11
C VAL A 185 -4.42 7.05 12.30
N SER A 186 -4.19 7.52 13.52
CA SER A 186 -3.14 8.50 13.84
C SER A 186 -1.75 7.97 13.47
N GLU A 187 -1.39 6.76 13.90
CA GLU A 187 -0.08 6.17 13.61
C GLU A 187 0.12 5.87 12.12
N ILE A 188 -0.95 5.47 11.41
CA ILE A 188 -0.90 5.33 9.93
C ILE A 188 -0.68 6.71 9.29
N SER A 189 -1.37 7.75 9.75
CA SER A 189 -1.22 9.11 9.23
C SER A 189 0.20 9.64 9.46
N ASP A 190 0.77 9.42 10.64
CA ASP A 190 2.15 9.78 10.96
C ASP A 190 3.13 9.06 10.05
N TRP A 191 2.96 7.73 9.90
CA TRP A 191 3.77 6.93 8.98
C TRP A 191 3.66 7.41 7.52
N MET A 192 2.44 7.73 7.06
CA MET A 192 2.22 8.26 5.71
C MET A 192 2.90 9.63 5.53
N THR A 193 2.80 10.51 6.52
CA THR A 193 3.48 11.81 6.51
C THR A 193 4.99 11.64 6.39
N GLU A 194 5.58 10.73 7.15
CA GLU A 194 7.00 10.38 7.06
C GLU A 194 7.40 9.80 5.69
N HIS A 195 6.44 9.22 4.96
CA HIS A 195 6.63 8.65 3.62
C HIS A 195 6.10 9.57 2.51
N PHE A 196 5.82 10.84 2.80
CA PHE A 196 5.28 11.80 1.82
C PHE A 196 4.01 11.30 1.11
N LEU A 197 3.25 10.43 1.76
CA LEU A 197 1.96 9.93 1.34
C LEU A 197 0.83 10.63 2.10
N LYS A 198 -0.38 10.56 1.58
CA LYS A 198 -1.56 11.16 2.23
C LYS A 198 -2.76 10.22 2.14
N ILE A 199 -3.44 10.02 3.28
CA ILE A 199 -4.74 9.35 3.31
C ILE A 199 -5.77 10.21 2.56
N ASN A 200 -6.57 9.58 1.72
CA ASN A 200 -7.75 10.18 1.13
C ASN A 200 -8.94 9.92 2.06
N ALA A 201 -9.24 10.89 2.93
CA ALA A 201 -10.32 10.76 3.91
C ALA A 201 -11.69 10.54 3.25
N ASP A 202 -11.95 11.19 2.11
CA ASP A 202 -13.24 11.12 1.40
C ASP A 202 -13.52 9.73 0.78
N LYS A 203 -12.46 8.94 0.55
CA LYS A 203 -12.56 7.59 -0.01
C LYS A 203 -12.23 6.49 1.00
N THR A 204 -11.80 6.87 2.21
CA THR A 204 -11.55 5.89 3.27
C THR A 204 -12.86 5.48 3.91
N GLU A 205 -13.13 4.18 3.94
CA GLU A 205 -14.39 3.64 4.43
C GLU A 205 -14.15 2.68 5.60
N ILE A 206 -15.12 2.66 6.52
CA ILE A 206 -15.14 1.73 7.65
C ILE A 206 -16.44 0.95 7.63
N ILE A 207 -16.33 -0.37 7.58
CA ILE A 207 -17.46 -1.29 7.55
C ILE A 207 -17.44 -2.17 8.80
N LEU A 208 -18.58 -2.26 9.48
CA LEU A 208 -18.77 -3.19 10.59
C LEU A 208 -19.59 -4.39 10.12
N PHE A 209 -18.97 -5.55 10.09
CA PHE A 209 -19.61 -6.85 9.91
C PHE A 209 -19.97 -7.45 11.26
N ARG A 210 -21.23 -7.88 11.42
CA ARG A 210 -21.75 -8.46 12.65
C ARG A 210 -22.57 -9.72 12.39
N PRO A 211 -22.58 -10.70 13.32
CA PRO A 211 -23.46 -11.85 13.21
C PRO A 211 -24.94 -11.43 13.10
N PRO A 212 -25.76 -12.10 12.28
CA PRO A 212 -27.20 -11.79 12.12
C PRO A 212 -28.00 -11.82 13.42
N SER A 213 -27.55 -12.59 14.41
CA SER A 213 -28.20 -12.70 15.73
C SER A 213 -28.03 -11.47 16.63
N THR A 214 -27.21 -10.50 16.25
CA THR A 214 -26.91 -9.32 17.08
C THR A 214 -28.04 -8.31 17.03
N LYS A 215 -28.77 -8.10 18.14
CA LYS A 215 -29.97 -7.23 18.24
C LYS A 215 -29.63 -5.74 18.37
N SER A 216 -28.50 -5.36 18.93
CA SER A 216 -28.10 -3.96 19.12
C SER A 216 -26.63 -3.78 18.72
N VAL A 217 -26.34 -2.66 18.05
CA VAL A 217 -24.98 -2.26 17.71
C VAL A 217 -24.74 -0.90 18.31
N PRO A 218 -23.70 -0.76 19.09
CA PRO A 218 -23.26 0.55 19.51
C PRO A 218 -22.74 1.32 18.28
N THR A 219 -22.98 2.63 18.27
CA THR A 219 -22.44 3.53 17.24
C THR A 219 -20.97 3.76 17.54
N ILE A 220 -20.09 3.49 16.58
CA ILE A 220 -18.66 3.85 16.68
C ILE A 220 -18.61 5.38 16.51
N GLN A 221 -18.31 6.09 17.62
CA GLN A 221 -18.20 7.55 17.62
C GLN A 221 -16.73 7.99 17.44
N GLY A 222 -16.53 9.12 16.77
CA GLY A 222 -15.26 9.83 16.84
C GLY A 222 -14.18 9.39 15.86
N ILE A 223 -14.54 8.77 14.73
CA ILE A 223 -13.56 8.54 13.65
C ILE A 223 -13.56 9.77 12.75
N TYR A 224 -12.62 10.68 13.02
CA TYR A 224 -12.26 11.77 12.13
C TYR A 224 -10.99 11.35 11.38
N LEU A 225 -11.09 11.21 10.07
CA LEU A 225 -9.98 10.93 9.17
C LEU A 225 -9.33 12.24 8.72
#